data_affadcefb5135be27fffb1a15d9d744d
#
_entry.id   affadcefb5135be27fffb1a15d9d744d
#
_cell.length_a   1.000
_cell.length_b   1.000
_cell.length_c   1.000
_cell.angle_alpha   90.00
_cell.angle_beta   90.00
_cell.angle_gamma   90.00
#
_symmetry.space_group_name_H-M   'P 1'
#
loop_
_entity.id
_entity.type
_entity.pdbx_description
1 polymer ?
#
loop_
_entity_poly.entity_id
_entity_poly.type
_entity_poly.pdbx_seq_one_letter_code
_entity_poly.pdbx_strand_id
1 'polypeptide(L)'
;MIEILQWSTLAVCGLIAAARVPSAVRGENRSLFYIFGLMTLAILLSIEAPYVAIDQALGGINLANLLLRFIIFATIYFVGIRVTRGFGADGAYRLITGKAGMVVLLAISLAMIVLFFMMDTAGSSAGLSATSGKSARNYVLVEYYGAAGRAYPAYVSLALLPAMIRAVRSRLPLLVRVAAGLLAVGGVATALTLLFPVVPPEWGAAKFIINYTAVLCFVIGLALIWAARVRNTGTSSTKRKYTEK
;
A
#
# COMPACT_ATOMS: atom_id res chain seq x y z
N MET A 1 9.17 -6.58 -20.26
CA MET A 1 8.43 -7.45 -19.33
C MET A 1 7.82 -6.65 -18.16
N ILE A 2 8.57 -5.78 -17.51
CA ILE A 2 8.08 -4.94 -16.38
C ILE A 2 6.95 -4.02 -16.84
N GLU A 3 7.08 -3.34 -17.96
CA GLU A 3 6.04 -2.44 -18.51
C GLU A 3 4.72 -3.16 -18.80
N ILE A 4 4.78 -4.36 -19.40
CA ILE A 4 3.58 -5.15 -19.68
C ILE A 4 2.83 -5.45 -18.37
N LEU A 5 3.59 -5.80 -17.33
CA LEU A 5 3.01 -6.06 -16.00
C LEU A 5 2.37 -4.80 -15.40
N GLN A 6 3.02 -3.64 -15.54
CA GLN A 6 2.50 -2.36 -15.04
C GLN A 6 1.20 -1.99 -15.76
N TRP A 7 1.18 -2.02 -17.11
CA TRP A 7 -0.01 -1.70 -17.90
C TRP A 7 -1.16 -2.69 -17.68
N SER A 8 -0.87 -4.00 -17.58
CA SER A 8 -1.90 -5.01 -17.28
C SER A 8 -2.50 -4.81 -15.88
N THR A 9 -1.66 -4.51 -14.89
CA THR A 9 -2.13 -4.24 -13.52
C THR A 9 -2.96 -2.95 -13.47
N LEU A 10 -2.54 -1.90 -14.19
CA LEU A 10 -3.30 -0.66 -14.33
C LEU A 10 -4.69 -0.94 -14.93
N ALA A 11 -4.76 -1.71 -16.03
CA ALA A 11 -6.02 -2.05 -16.69
C ALA A 11 -6.94 -2.84 -15.76
N VAL A 12 -6.42 -3.85 -15.06
CA VAL A 12 -7.21 -4.66 -14.10
C VAL A 12 -7.73 -3.79 -12.96
N CYS A 13 -6.90 -2.98 -12.32
CA CYS A 13 -7.32 -2.10 -11.23
C CYS A 13 -8.35 -1.07 -11.69
N GLY A 14 -8.13 -0.47 -12.87
CA GLY A 14 -9.04 0.50 -13.47
C GLY A 14 -10.40 -0.10 -13.81
N LEU A 15 -10.43 -1.29 -14.41
CA LEU A 15 -11.67 -2.01 -14.70
C LEU A 15 -12.45 -2.36 -13.42
N ILE A 16 -11.74 -2.82 -12.37
CA ILE A 16 -12.38 -3.12 -11.08
C ILE A 16 -12.92 -1.82 -10.45
N ALA A 17 -12.17 -0.72 -10.50
CA ALA A 17 -12.63 0.58 -10.01
C ALA A 17 -13.88 1.03 -10.76
N ALA A 18 -13.87 0.98 -12.10
CA ALA A 18 -15.00 1.35 -12.95
C ALA A 18 -16.25 0.48 -12.66
N ALA A 19 -16.08 -0.84 -12.54
CA ALA A 19 -17.15 -1.75 -12.18
C ALA A 19 -17.75 -1.47 -10.78
N ARG A 20 -17.03 -0.78 -9.90
CA ARG A 20 -17.49 -0.39 -8.55
C ARG A 20 -18.20 0.96 -8.51
N VAL A 21 -18.11 1.77 -9.57
CA VAL A 21 -18.78 3.10 -9.62
C VAL A 21 -20.29 3.01 -9.30
N PRO A 22 -21.09 2.11 -9.90
CA PRO A 22 -22.53 2.05 -9.61
C PRO A 22 -22.83 1.72 -8.15
N SER A 23 -22.03 0.84 -7.51
CA SER A 23 -22.19 0.50 -6.09
C SER A 23 -21.75 1.65 -5.19
N ALA A 24 -20.69 2.36 -5.55
CA ALA A 24 -20.18 3.50 -4.78
C ALA A 24 -21.16 4.68 -4.80
N VAL A 25 -21.79 4.95 -5.95
CA VAL A 25 -22.83 5.98 -6.09
C VAL A 25 -24.05 5.64 -5.22
N ARG A 26 -24.45 4.37 -5.15
CA ARG A 26 -25.55 3.91 -4.27
C ARG A 26 -25.16 3.88 -2.78
N GLY A 27 -23.92 4.25 -2.43
CA GLY A 27 -23.45 4.26 -1.03
C GLY A 27 -22.92 2.93 -0.53
N GLU A 28 -22.92 1.89 -1.36
CA GLU A 28 -22.49 0.54 -1.01
C GLU A 28 -20.99 0.36 -1.23
N ASN A 29 -20.29 -0.18 -0.23
CA ASN A 29 -18.86 -0.55 -0.34
C ASN A 29 -17.93 0.53 -0.90
N ARG A 30 -18.19 1.81 -0.62
CA ARG A 30 -17.39 2.97 -1.09
C ARG A 30 -15.89 2.80 -0.82
N SER A 31 -15.51 2.16 0.27
CA SER A 31 -14.10 1.93 0.61
C SER A 31 -13.35 1.09 -0.43
N LEU A 32 -14.01 0.11 -1.08
CA LEU A 32 -13.39 -0.68 -2.14
C LEU A 32 -13.18 0.15 -3.41
N PHE A 33 -14.14 1.00 -3.75
CA PHE A 33 -14.00 1.93 -4.88
C PHE A 33 -12.79 2.86 -4.65
N TYR A 34 -12.67 3.47 -3.46
CA TYR A 34 -11.53 4.33 -3.14
C TYR A 34 -10.21 3.56 -3.20
N ILE A 35 -10.13 2.34 -2.66
CA ILE A 35 -8.92 1.53 -2.72
C ILE A 35 -8.49 1.28 -4.17
N PHE A 36 -9.38 0.76 -5.02
CA PHE A 36 -9.02 0.44 -6.40
C PHE A 36 -8.78 1.69 -7.25
N GLY A 37 -9.53 2.77 -7.05
CA GLY A 37 -9.31 4.05 -7.72
C GLY A 37 -7.95 4.66 -7.37
N LEU A 38 -7.60 4.70 -6.08
CA LEU A 38 -6.31 5.19 -5.63
C LEU A 38 -5.15 4.27 -6.07
N MET A 39 -5.34 2.95 -6.07
CA MET A 39 -4.35 2.02 -6.62
C MET A 39 -4.13 2.24 -8.12
N THR A 40 -5.20 2.46 -8.89
CA THR A 40 -5.10 2.79 -10.32
C THR A 40 -4.26 4.05 -10.53
N LEU A 41 -4.53 5.10 -9.76
CA LEU A 41 -3.75 6.35 -9.82
C LEU A 41 -2.28 6.14 -9.39
N ALA A 42 -2.03 5.35 -8.34
CA ALA A 42 -0.69 5.05 -7.90
C ALA A 42 0.11 4.28 -8.96
N ILE A 43 -0.52 3.28 -9.60
CA ILE A 43 0.14 2.51 -10.67
C ILE A 43 0.39 3.41 -11.88
N LEU A 44 -0.57 4.24 -12.27
CA LEU A 44 -0.41 5.21 -13.37
C LEU A 44 0.80 6.12 -13.14
N LEU A 45 0.93 6.68 -11.95
CA LEU A 45 2.08 7.52 -11.54
C LEU A 45 3.37 6.72 -11.31
N SER A 46 3.35 5.40 -11.38
CA SER A 46 4.54 4.55 -11.30
C SER A 46 5.11 4.17 -12.68
N ILE A 47 4.38 4.47 -13.76
CA ILE A 47 4.80 4.23 -15.13
C ILE A 47 5.48 5.49 -15.65
N GLU A 48 6.69 5.36 -16.22
CA GLU A 48 7.55 6.49 -16.59
C GLU A 48 6.83 7.50 -17.50
N ALA A 49 6.21 7.05 -18.60
CA ALA A 49 5.60 7.94 -19.58
C ALA A 49 4.43 8.78 -18.99
N PRO A 50 3.40 8.21 -18.34
CA PRO A 50 2.38 9.00 -17.64
C PRO A 50 2.95 9.86 -16.51
N TYR A 51 3.93 9.33 -15.77
CA TYR A 51 4.59 10.08 -14.69
C TYR A 51 5.19 11.38 -15.20
N VAL A 52 6.04 11.29 -16.24
CA VAL A 52 6.73 12.45 -16.81
C VAL A 52 5.72 13.46 -17.38
N ALA A 53 4.68 12.99 -18.10
CA ALA A 53 3.65 13.87 -18.66
C ALA A 53 2.90 14.63 -17.55
N ILE A 54 2.50 13.95 -16.48
CA ILE A 54 1.80 14.56 -15.34
C ILE A 54 2.72 15.51 -14.58
N ASP A 55 3.98 15.09 -14.34
CA ASP A 55 4.93 15.91 -13.60
C ASP A 55 5.30 17.18 -14.36
N GLN A 56 5.48 17.11 -15.67
CA GLN A 56 5.71 18.29 -16.50
C GLN A 56 4.53 19.27 -16.43
N ALA A 57 3.29 18.77 -16.45
CA ALA A 57 2.09 19.59 -16.26
C ALA A 57 2.03 20.23 -14.86
N LEU A 58 2.68 19.63 -13.87
CA LEU A 58 2.80 20.12 -12.49
C LEU A 58 4.06 20.99 -12.26
N GLY A 59 4.82 21.31 -13.30
CA GLY A 59 5.99 22.17 -13.22
C GLY A 59 7.35 21.47 -13.34
N GLY A 60 7.40 20.15 -13.56
CA GLY A 60 8.63 19.39 -13.82
C GLY A 60 9.60 19.30 -12.64
N ILE A 61 9.09 19.38 -11.42
CA ILE A 61 9.87 19.35 -10.18
C ILE A 61 9.65 18.08 -9.35
N ASN A 62 9.25 16.98 -9.99
CA ASN A 62 8.90 15.71 -9.35
C ASN A 62 7.72 15.79 -8.34
N LEU A 63 6.82 16.77 -8.50
CA LEU A 63 5.63 16.91 -7.65
C LEU A 63 4.70 15.71 -7.80
N ALA A 64 4.67 15.05 -8.96
CA ALA A 64 3.98 13.80 -9.19
C ALA A 64 4.43 12.69 -8.23
N ASN A 65 5.71 12.66 -7.81
CA ASN A 65 6.21 11.71 -6.81
C ASN A 65 5.64 11.99 -5.42
N LEU A 66 5.58 13.24 -5.01
CA LEU A 66 4.96 13.63 -3.73
C LEU A 66 3.46 13.26 -3.72
N LEU A 67 2.75 13.54 -4.81
CA LEU A 67 1.35 13.14 -5.00
C LEU A 67 1.17 11.62 -4.91
N LEU A 68 2.04 10.86 -5.59
CA LEU A 68 2.05 9.39 -5.52
C LEU A 68 2.16 8.89 -4.07
N ARG A 69 3.02 9.50 -3.25
CA ARG A 69 3.16 9.12 -1.83
C ARG A 69 1.88 9.36 -1.04
N PHE A 70 1.20 10.48 -1.24
CA PHE A 70 -0.07 10.75 -0.58
C PHE A 70 -1.20 9.82 -1.07
N ILE A 71 -1.21 9.46 -2.34
CA ILE A 71 -2.13 8.44 -2.87
C ILE A 71 -1.89 7.09 -2.19
N ILE A 72 -0.62 6.69 -2.01
CA ILE A 72 -0.26 5.47 -1.29
C ILE A 72 -0.73 5.55 0.17
N PHE A 73 -0.53 6.68 0.88
CA PHE A 73 -0.99 6.85 2.25
C PHE A 73 -2.51 6.71 2.37
N ALA A 74 -3.26 7.35 1.47
CA ALA A 74 -4.71 7.22 1.42
C ALA A 74 -5.14 5.77 1.14
N THR A 75 -4.48 5.09 0.19
CA THR A 75 -4.75 3.69 -0.12
C THR A 75 -4.55 2.81 1.10
N ILE A 76 -3.40 2.93 1.78
CA ILE A 76 -3.06 2.15 2.98
C ILE A 76 -4.02 2.45 4.15
N TYR A 77 -4.46 3.71 4.31
CA TYR A 77 -5.48 4.08 5.27
C TYR A 77 -6.79 3.32 5.03
N PHE A 78 -7.32 3.32 3.81
CA PHE A 78 -8.54 2.59 3.48
C PHE A 78 -8.38 1.08 3.56
N VAL A 79 -7.23 0.54 3.15
CA VAL A 79 -6.89 -0.89 3.34
C VAL A 79 -6.85 -1.24 4.82
N GLY A 80 -6.21 -0.42 5.65
CA GLY A 80 -6.16 -0.60 7.11
C GLY A 80 -7.55 -0.66 7.73
N ILE A 81 -8.44 0.28 7.40
CA ILE A 81 -9.84 0.26 7.83
C ILE A 81 -10.56 -1.02 7.38
N ARG A 82 -10.32 -1.44 6.15
CA ARG A 82 -10.97 -2.64 5.60
C ARG A 82 -10.52 -3.91 6.31
N VAL A 83 -9.21 -4.02 6.56
CA VAL A 83 -8.61 -5.17 7.26
C VAL A 83 -9.07 -5.21 8.72
N THR A 84 -9.05 -4.08 9.44
CA THR A 84 -9.51 -4.03 10.84
C THR A 84 -10.95 -4.47 10.99
N ARG A 85 -11.85 -4.02 10.10
CA ARG A 85 -13.25 -4.46 10.08
C ARG A 85 -13.40 -5.94 9.73
N GLY A 86 -12.56 -6.45 8.81
CA GLY A 86 -12.57 -7.85 8.40
C GLY A 86 -12.15 -8.82 9.51
N PHE A 87 -11.28 -8.41 10.41
CA PHE A 87 -10.77 -9.22 11.52
C PHE A 87 -11.35 -8.84 12.90
N GLY A 88 -12.31 -7.90 12.97
CA GLY A 88 -12.87 -7.43 14.24
C GLY A 88 -11.81 -6.80 15.16
N ALA A 89 -10.86 -6.06 14.59
CA ALA A 89 -9.69 -5.51 15.30
C ALA A 89 -9.94 -4.06 15.75
N ASP A 90 -10.86 -3.83 16.67
CA ASP A 90 -11.26 -2.49 17.12
C ASP A 90 -10.11 -1.67 17.69
N GLY A 91 -9.14 -2.29 18.36
CA GLY A 91 -7.93 -1.63 18.85
C GLY A 91 -7.10 -1.05 17.71
N ALA A 92 -6.84 -1.84 16.66
CA ALA A 92 -6.12 -1.40 15.48
C ALA A 92 -6.93 -0.33 14.70
N TYR A 93 -8.26 -0.49 14.62
CA TYR A 93 -9.13 0.51 14.03
C TYR A 93 -8.96 1.88 14.70
N ARG A 94 -9.01 1.92 16.04
CA ARG A 94 -8.81 3.17 16.82
C ARG A 94 -7.40 3.75 16.67
N LEU A 95 -6.37 2.91 16.54
CA LEU A 95 -5.00 3.37 16.27
C LEU A 95 -4.89 4.04 14.90
N ILE A 96 -5.55 3.50 13.87
CA ILE A 96 -5.45 4.03 12.50
C ILE A 96 -6.36 5.26 12.31
N THR A 97 -7.61 5.21 12.78
CA THR A 97 -8.62 6.26 12.51
C THR A 97 -8.77 7.29 13.62
N GLY A 98 -8.24 7.01 14.80
CA GLY A 98 -8.32 7.89 15.97
C GLY A 98 -7.31 9.05 15.91
N LYS A 99 -7.32 9.88 16.95
CA LYS A 99 -6.43 11.06 17.06
C LYS A 99 -4.96 10.70 16.87
N ALA A 100 -4.49 9.61 17.48
CA ALA A 100 -3.10 9.15 17.34
C ALA A 100 -2.74 8.83 15.90
N GLY A 101 -3.58 8.06 15.18
CA GLY A 101 -3.35 7.72 13.77
C GLY A 101 -3.34 8.96 12.87
N MET A 102 -4.24 9.91 13.13
CA MET A 102 -4.29 11.15 12.36
C MET A 102 -3.05 12.03 12.63
N VAL A 103 -2.60 12.13 13.87
CA VAL A 103 -1.36 12.86 14.22
C VAL A 103 -0.14 12.22 13.53
N VAL A 104 -0.03 10.90 13.55
CA VAL A 104 1.05 10.17 12.86
C VAL A 104 1.01 10.43 11.35
N LEU A 105 -0.17 10.34 10.73
CA LEU A 105 -0.34 10.62 9.30
C LEU A 105 0.09 12.04 8.96
N LEU A 106 -0.36 13.03 9.74
CA LEU A 106 -0.02 14.44 9.52
C LEU A 106 1.47 14.71 9.74
N ALA A 107 2.07 14.17 10.80
CA ALA A 107 3.49 14.35 11.09
C ALA A 107 4.37 13.77 9.98
N ILE A 108 4.06 12.55 9.51
CA ILE A 108 4.79 11.92 8.40
C ILE A 108 4.59 12.69 7.10
N SER A 109 3.36 13.15 6.82
CA SER A 109 3.05 13.96 5.64
C SER A 109 3.83 15.28 5.65
N LEU A 110 3.91 15.94 6.80
CA LEU A 110 4.69 17.16 6.96
C LEU A 110 6.19 16.90 6.75
N ALA A 111 6.73 15.85 7.37
CA ALA A 111 8.13 15.47 7.17
C ALA A 111 8.44 15.17 5.68
N MET A 112 7.53 14.50 4.97
CA MET A 112 7.65 14.27 3.52
C MET A 112 7.71 15.58 2.74
N ILE A 113 6.82 16.53 3.04
CA ILE A 113 6.77 17.83 2.38
C ILE A 113 8.07 18.59 2.63
N VAL A 114 8.53 18.65 3.88
CA VAL A 114 9.78 19.33 4.25
C VAL A 114 10.97 18.72 3.50
N LEU A 115 11.12 17.38 3.55
CA LEU A 115 12.21 16.70 2.84
C LEU A 115 12.15 16.95 1.33
N PHE A 116 10.95 16.95 0.75
CA PHE A 116 10.76 17.20 -0.68
C PHE A 116 11.27 18.58 -1.08
N PHE A 117 10.93 19.64 -0.34
CA PHE A 117 11.39 21.01 -0.62
C PHE A 117 12.86 21.27 -0.24
N MET A 118 13.48 20.37 0.55
CA MET A 118 14.92 20.44 0.83
C MET A 118 15.80 19.86 -0.28
N MET A 119 15.21 19.04 -1.18
CA MET A 119 15.89 18.42 -2.31
C MET A 119 15.90 19.35 -3.53
N ASP A 120 16.93 19.23 -4.37
CA ASP A 120 16.88 19.76 -5.72
C ASP A 120 16.12 18.78 -6.61
N THR A 121 14.82 18.99 -6.75
CA THR A 121 13.89 18.10 -7.43
C THR A 121 13.69 18.43 -8.92
N ALA A 122 14.43 19.37 -9.50
CA ALA A 122 14.30 19.74 -10.92
C ALA A 122 14.55 18.53 -11.85
N GLY A 123 13.75 18.39 -12.90
CA GLY A 123 13.85 17.31 -13.88
C GLY A 123 13.02 16.08 -13.49
N SER A 124 11.95 15.83 -14.27
CA SER A 124 11.00 14.76 -14.06
C SER A 124 11.64 13.38 -14.24
N SER A 125 11.58 12.53 -13.19
CA SER A 125 12.02 11.14 -13.27
C SER A 125 11.24 10.26 -12.28
N ALA A 126 10.68 9.17 -12.75
CA ALA A 126 10.00 8.23 -11.86
C ALA A 126 10.98 7.69 -10.81
N GLY A 127 10.50 7.62 -9.56
CA GLY A 127 11.32 7.16 -8.43
C GLY A 127 12.45 8.10 -7.99
N LEU A 128 12.52 9.35 -8.49
CA LEU A 128 13.55 10.35 -8.15
C LEU A 128 14.98 9.92 -8.52
N SER A 129 15.16 9.06 -9.53
CA SER A 129 16.47 8.55 -9.95
C SER A 129 17.41 9.68 -10.39
N ALA A 130 16.92 10.62 -11.19
CA ALA A 130 17.69 11.79 -11.61
C ALA A 130 18.04 12.72 -10.45
N THR A 131 17.14 12.87 -9.46
CA THR A 131 17.35 13.70 -8.27
C THR A 131 18.45 13.15 -7.37
N SER A 132 18.47 11.83 -7.12
CA SER A 132 19.48 11.18 -6.27
C SER A 132 20.89 11.29 -6.83
N GLY A 133 21.05 11.31 -8.16
CA GLY A 133 22.35 11.41 -8.82
C GLY A 133 22.99 12.81 -8.83
N LYS A 134 22.25 13.87 -8.46
CA LYS A 134 22.76 15.25 -8.58
C LYS A 134 23.87 15.61 -7.59
N SER A 135 23.77 15.12 -6.34
CA SER A 135 24.75 15.39 -5.30
C SER A 135 24.66 14.40 -4.15
N ALA A 136 25.74 14.27 -3.34
CA ALA A 136 25.75 13.45 -2.14
C ALA A 136 24.65 13.89 -1.15
N ARG A 137 24.39 15.19 -1.02
CA ARG A 137 23.31 15.73 -0.17
C ARG A 137 21.94 15.27 -0.67
N ASN A 138 21.69 15.37 -1.97
CA ASN A 138 20.42 14.92 -2.55
C ASN A 138 20.22 13.42 -2.39
N TYR A 139 21.28 12.62 -2.58
CA TYR A 139 21.20 11.18 -2.33
C TYR A 139 20.69 10.87 -0.92
N VAL A 140 21.27 11.49 0.10
CA VAL A 140 20.87 11.32 1.50
C VAL A 140 19.42 11.78 1.73
N LEU A 141 19.03 12.91 1.18
CA LEU A 141 17.66 13.44 1.31
C LEU A 141 16.63 12.53 0.63
N VAL A 142 16.94 11.96 -0.54
CA VAL A 142 16.07 10.99 -1.24
C VAL A 142 15.90 9.72 -0.41
N GLU A 143 16.95 9.23 0.25
CA GLU A 143 16.89 8.07 1.15
C GLU A 143 15.96 8.35 2.35
N TYR A 144 16.10 9.49 3.02
CA TYR A 144 15.21 9.89 4.13
C TYR A 144 13.77 10.12 3.66
N TYR A 145 13.60 10.76 2.50
CA TYR A 145 12.29 10.92 1.88
C TYR A 145 11.64 9.55 1.56
N GLY A 146 12.43 8.61 1.05
CA GLY A 146 12.01 7.25 0.82
C GLY A 146 11.59 6.54 2.13
N ALA A 147 12.34 6.72 3.21
CA ALA A 147 12.00 6.19 4.54
C ALA A 147 10.71 6.81 5.09
N ALA A 148 10.56 8.14 5.02
CA ALA A 148 9.34 8.83 5.40
C ALA A 148 8.12 8.32 4.60
N GLY A 149 8.28 8.09 3.29
CA GLY A 149 7.24 7.50 2.44
C GLY A 149 6.85 6.07 2.81
N ARG A 150 7.70 5.34 3.50
CA ARG A 150 7.42 3.99 4.04
C ARG A 150 6.90 4.01 5.48
N ALA A 151 7.06 5.12 6.19
CA ALA A 151 6.75 5.21 7.61
C ALA A 151 5.25 5.01 7.90
N TYR A 152 4.37 5.62 7.11
CA TYR A 152 2.93 5.45 7.32
C TYR A 152 2.44 4.03 6.97
N PRO A 153 2.80 3.40 5.84
CA PRO A 153 2.57 1.97 5.61
C PRO A 153 3.09 1.07 6.74
N ALA A 154 4.29 1.34 7.26
CA ALA A 154 4.85 0.60 8.38
C ALA A 154 4.02 0.76 9.67
N TYR A 155 3.62 1.99 10.00
CA TYR A 155 2.74 2.28 11.14
C TYR A 155 1.43 1.50 11.07
N VAL A 156 0.73 1.55 9.93
CA VAL A 156 -0.54 0.82 9.73
C VAL A 156 -0.31 -0.69 9.83
N SER A 157 0.76 -1.20 9.24
CA SER A 157 1.12 -2.61 9.30
C SER A 157 1.39 -3.09 10.72
N LEU A 158 2.14 -2.31 11.51
CA LEU A 158 2.41 -2.61 12.93
C LEU A 158 1.13 -2.51 13.78
N ALA A 159 0.25 -1.54 13.50
CA ALA A 159 -1.04 -1.45 14.19
C ALA A 159 -1.92 -2.68 13.93
N LEU A 160 -1.83 -3.29 12.73
CA LEU A 160 -2.55 -4.50 12.37
C LEU A 160 -1.90 -5.78 12.92
N LEU A 161 -0.60 -5.76 13.24
CA LEU A 161 0.19 -6.95 13.60
C LEU A 161 -0.42 -7.78 14.75
N PRO A 162 -0.90 -7.19 15.87
CA PRO A 162 -1.52 -7.97 16.93
C PRO A 162 -2.79 -8.70 16.48
N ALA A 163 -3.56 -8.12 15.58
CA ALA A 163 -4.76 -8.75 15.03
C ALA A 163 -4.40 -9.90 14.09
N MET A 164 -3.35 -9.74 13.27
CA MET A 164 -2.85 -10.80 12.39
C MET A 164 -2.32 -11.98 13.19
N ILE A 165 -1.54 -11.75 14.25
CA ILE A 165 -1.03 -12.80 15.14
C ILE A 165 -2.18 -13.55 15.81
N ARG A 166 -3.21 -12.85 16.30
CA ARG A 166 -4.41 -13.48 16.87
C ARG A 166 -5.15 -14.32 15.83
N ALA A 167 -5.28 -13.84 14.60
CA ALA A 167 -5.93 -14.58 13.52
C ALA A 167 -5.15 -15.87 13.17
N VAL A 168 -3.82 -15.84 13.14
CA VAL A 168 -2.98 -17.05 12.93
C VAL A 168 -3.23 -18.11 14.02
N ARG A 169 -3.38 -17.68 15.28
CA ARG A 169 -3.58 -18.57 16.43
C ARG A 169 -5.05 -18.97 16.65
N SER A 170 -5.97 -18.43 15.86
CA SER A 170 -7.42 -18.68 16.00
C SER A 170 -7.85 -19.99 15.32
N ARG A 171 -9.13 -20.37 15.50
CA ARG A 171 -9.77 -21.51 14.80
C ARG A 171 -10.35 -21.15 13.43
N LEU A 172 -9.90 -20.07 12.81
CA LEU A 172 -10.30 -19.68 11.47
C LEU A 172 -9.85 -20.71 10.43
N PRO A 173 -10.48 -20.75 9.24
CA PRO A 173 -10.06 -21.62 8.13
C PRO A 173 -8.58 -21.45 7.81
N LEU A 174 -7.90 -22.55 7.46
CA LEU A 174 -6.45 -22.56 7.22
C LEU A 174 -5.98 -21.46 6.26
N LEU A 175 -6.72 -21.24 5.15
CA LEU A 175 -6.40 -20.18 4.19
C LEU A 175 -6.36 -18.77 4.82
N VAL A 176 -7.29 -18.48 5.75
CA VAL A 176 -7.33 -17.18 6.44
C VAL A 176 -6.16 -17.05 7.42
N ARG A 177 -5.81 -18.15 8.11
CA ARG A 177 -4.66 -18.18 9.04
C ARG A 177 -3.34 -17.99 8.31
N VAL A 178 -3.14 -18.69 7.19
CA VAL A 178 -1.94 -18.55 6.34
C VAL A 178 -1.87 -17.11 5.79
N ALA A 179 -2.98 -16.58 5.30
CA ALA A 179 -3.04 -15.20 4.83
C ALA A 179 -2.67 -14.18 5.93
N ALA A 180 -3.20 -14.36 7.13
CA ALA A 180 -2.86 -13.50 8.26
C ALA A 180 -1.37 -13.61 8.64
N GLY A 181 -0.78 -14.80 8.56
CA GLY A 181 0.65 -15.02 8.78
C GLY A 181 1.51 -14.27 7.76
N LEU A 182 1.16 -14.40 6.47
CA LEU A 182 1.86 -13.67 5.40
C LEU A 182 1.74 -12.14 5.58
N LEU A 183 0.54 -11.63 5.90
CA LEU A 183 0.36 -10.20 6.17
C LEU A 183 1.17 -9.74 7.38
N ALA A 184 1.31 -10.57 8.42
CA ALA A 184 2.14 -10.26 9.58
C ALA A 184 3.63 -10.19 9.20
N VAL A 185 4.14 -11.16 8.44
CA VAL A 185 5.52 -11.16 7.93
C VAL A 185 5.76 -9.96 7.01
N GLY A 186 4.86 -9.69 6.08
CA GLY A 186 4.92 -8.52 5.21
C GLY A 186 4.93 -7.20 6.00
N GLY A 187 4.14 -7.11 7.06
CA GLY A 187 4.10 -5.94 7.95
C GLY A 187 5.40 -5.71 8.68
N VAL A 188 6.01 -6.76 9.21
CA VAL A 188 7.34 -6.69 9.85
C VAL A 188 8.41 -6.31 8.82
N ALA A 189 8.40 -6.93 7.64
CA ALA A 189 9.33 -6.59 6.56
C ALA A 189 9.19 -5.12 6.15
N THR A 190 7.95 -4.60 6.05
CA THR A 190 7.71 -3.17 5.77
C THR A 190 8.29 -2.27 6.87
N ALA A 191 8.14 -2.64 8.15
CA ALA A 191 8.74 -1.89 9.24
C ALA A 191 10.27 -1.88 9.17
N LEU A 192 10.90 -3.01 8.81
CA LEU A 192 12.35 -3.11 8.63
C LEU A 192 12.87 -2.19 7.50
N THR A 193 12.06 -1.87 6.48
CA THR A 193 12.48 -0.92 5.44
C THR A 193 12.76 0.49 5.95
N LEU A 194 12.27 0.85 7.14
CA LEU A 194 12.56 2.14 7.78
C LEU A 194 14.04 2.28 8.16
N LEU A 195 14.73 1.17 8.34
CA LEU A 195 16.15 1.15 8.69
C LEU A 195 17.07 1.36 7.47
N PHE A 196 16.55 1.35 6.25
CA PHE A 196 17.34 1.43 5.01
C PHE A 196 18.30 2.64 4.95
N PRO A 197 17.96 3.84 5.44
CA PRO A 197 18.88 4.98 5.42
C PRO A 197 20.14 4.77 6.27
N VAL A 198 20.07 3.94 7.33
CA VAL A 198 21.19 3.68 8.25
C VAL A 198 21.93 2.37 7.93
N VAL A 199 21.40 1.56 7.01
CA VAL A 199 22.03 0.30 6.59
C VAL A 199 23.09 0.61 5.51
N PRO A 200 24.34 0.11 5.67
CA PRO A 200 25.41 0.33 4.71
C PRO A 200 25.06 -0.09 3.27
N PRO A 201 25.63 0.58 2.25
CA PRO A 201 25.36 0.26 0.85
C PRO A 201 25.69 -1.20 0.45
N GLU A 202 26.68 -1.81 1.12
CA GLU A 202 27.07 -3.20 0.87
C GLU A 202 25.95 -4.21 1.14
N TRP A 203 24.95 -3.84 1.94
CA TRP A 203 23.78 -4.67 2.26
C TRP A 203 22.64 -4.51 1.26
N GLY A 204 22.94 -4.09 0.03
CA GLY A 204 21.94 -3.92 -1.03
C GLY A 204 21.08 -5.15 -1.28
N ALA A 205 21.66 -6.36 -1.24
CA ALA A 205 20.93 -7.62 -1.35
C ALA A 205 19.90 -7.80 -0.22
N ALA A 206 20.24 -7.44 1.02
CA ALA A 206 19.32 -7.53 2.15
C ALA A 206 18.17 -6.53 2.01
N LYS A 207 18.45 -5.28 1.59
CA LYS A 207 17.40 -4.28 1.27
C LYS A 207 16.43 -4.80 0.22
N PHE A 208 16.97 -5.41 -0.85
CA PHE A 208 16.18 -6.00 -1.91
C PHE A 208 15.27 -7.14 -1.38
N ILE A 209 15.84 -8.11 -0.66
CA ILE A 209 15.11 -9.25 -0.09
C ILE A 209 13.98 -8.77 0.83
N ILE A 210 14.27 -7.84 1.76
CA ILE A 210 13.26 -7.30 2.70
C ILE A 210 12.11 -6.63 1.92
N ASN A 211 12.43 -5.81 0.93
CA ASN A 211 11.41 -5.09 0.15
C ASN A 211 10.53 -6.05 -0.66
N TYR A 212 11.12 -7.02 -1.35
CA TYR A 212 10.35 -8.00 -2.12
C TYR A 212 9.56 -8.94 -1.22
N THR A 213 10.09 -9.34 -0.07
CA THR A 213 9.35 -10.13 0.93
C THR A 213 8.11 -9.37 1.39
N ALA A 214 8.22 -8.07 1.70
CA ALA A 214 7.08 -7.26 2.07
C ALA A 214 5.99 -7.29 0.99
N VAL A 215 6.36 -6.99 -0.27
CA VAL A 215 5.41 -6.94 -1.39
C VAL A 215 4.75 -8.30 -1.63
N LEU A 216 5.54 -9.37 -1.75
CA LEU A 216 5.02 -10.71 -2.02
C LEU A 216 4.10 -11.21 -0.91
N CYS A 217 4.46 -10.99 0.36
CA CYS A 217 3.63 -11.39 1.49
C CYS A 217 2.29 -10.65 1.50
N PHE A 218 2.25 -9.34 1.18
CA PHE A 218 1.01 -8.61 1.07
C PHE A 218 0.15 -9.09 -0.11
N VAL A 219 0.74 -9.25 -1.29
CA VAL A 219 0.02 -9.69 -2.49
C VAL A 219 -0.59 -11.07 -2.30
N ILE A 220 0.21 -12.05 -1.86
CA ILE A 220 -0.26 -13.43 -1.64
C ILE A 220 -1.26 -13.46 -0.48
N GLY A 221 -0.99 -12.77 0.63
CA GLY A 221 -1.87 -12.71 1.78
C GLY A 221 -3.26 -12.16 1.44
N LEU A 222 -3.34 -11.05 0.70
CA LEU A 222 -4.62 -10.48 0.25
C LEU A 222 -5.33 -11.37 -0.76
N ALA A 223 -4.60 -12.01 -1.67
CA ALA A 223 -5.17 -12.97 -2.63
C ALA A 223 -5.79 -14.18 -1.92
N LEU A 224 -5.15 -14.73 -0.88
CA LEU A 224 -5.68 -15.83 -0.09
C LEU A 224 -6.95 -15.44 0.70
N ILE A 225 -7.01 -14.22 1.25
CA ILE A 225 -8.24 -13.73 1.90
C ILE A 225 -9.38 -13.67 0.89
N TRP A 226 -9.11 -13.17 -0.31
CA TRP A 226 -10.12 -13.12 -1.37
C TRP A 226 -10.58 -14.52 -1.77
N ALA A 227 -9.65 -15.46 -2.00
CA ALA A 227 -9.97 -16.84 -2.35
C ALA A 227 -10.81 -17.54 -1.26
N ALA A 228 -10.49 -17.31 0.03
CA ALA A 228 -11.25 -17.83 1.14
C ALA A 228 -12.71 -17.32 1.16
N ARG A 229 -12.93 -16.06 0.81
CA ARG A 229 -14.28 -15.47 0.71
C ARG A 229 -15.10 -16.08 -0.42
N VAL A 230 -14.49 -16.22 -1.62
CA VAL A 230 -15.17 -16.81 -2.79
C VAL A 230 -15.62 -18.24 -2.50
N ARG A 231 -14.77 -19.04 -1.84
CA ARG A 231 -15.13 -20.41 -1.45
C ARG A 231 -16.32 -20.47 -0.49
N ASN A 232 -16.37 -19.57 0.49
CA ASN A 232 -17.46 -19.56 1.48
C ASN A 232 -18.81 -19.13 0.88
N THR A 233 -18.82 -18.21 -0.09
CA THR A 233 -20.04 -17.79 -0.80
C THR A 233 -20.58 -18.91 -1.71
N GLY A 234 -19.72 -19.69 -2.34
CA GLY A 234 -20.12 -20.85 -3.15
C GLY A 234 -20.83 -21.95 -2.35
N THR A 235 -20.34 -22.20 -1.13
CA THR A 235 -20.89 -23.27 -0.26
C THR A 235 -22.27 -22.91 0.32
N SER A 236 -22.53 -21.63 0.60
CA SER A 236 -23.84 -21.18 1.11
C SER A 236 -24.94 -21.23 0.05
N SER A 237 -24.61 -20.93 -1.21
CA SER A 237 -25.55 -21.01 -2.35
C SER A 237 -25.99 -22.45 -2.64
N THR A 238 -25.08 -23.41 -2.49
CA THR A 238 -25.38 -24.82 -2.71
C THR A 238 -26.27 -25.42 -1.60
N LYS A 239 -26.03 -25.03 -0.33
CA LYS A 239 -26.89 -25.48 0.78
C LYS A 239 -28.33 -24.99 0.66
N ARG A 240 -28.55 -23.75 0.20
CA ARG A 240 -29.90 -23.20 0.03
C ARG A 240 -30.73 -23.93 -1.03
N LYS A 241 -30.08 -24.46 -2.10
CA LYS A 241 -30.76 -25.25 -3.15
C LYS A 241 -31.19 -26.65 -2.71
N TYR A 242 -30.60 -27.21 -1.64
CA TYR A 242 -30.96 -28.52 -1.12
C TYR A 242 -32.01 -28.50 0.03
N THR A 243 -32.28 -27.29 0.59
CA THR A 243 -33.32 -27.13 1.64
C THR A 243 -34.68 -26.72 1.07
N GLU A 244 -34.76 -26.36 -0.22
CA GLU A 244 -35.97 -25.95 -0.91
C GLU A 244 -36.53 -27.10 -1.81
N LYS A 245 -36.03 -28.33 -1.70
CA LYS A 245 -36.60 -29.57 -2.27
C LYS A 245 -37.11 -30.48 -1.17
#